data_fbae911c68096b21c0916fca6fb7edad
#
_entry.id   fbae911c68096b21c0916fca6fb7edad
#
_cell.length_a   1.000
_cell.length_b   1.000
_cell.length_c   1.000
_cell.angle_alpha   90.00
_cell.angle_beta   90.00
_cell.angle_gamma   90.00
#
_symmetry.space_group_name_H-M   'P 1'
#
loop_
_entity.id
_entity.type
_entity.pdbx_description
1 polymer ?
#
loop_
_entity_poly.entity_id
_entity_poly.type
_entity_poly.pdbx_seq_one_letter_code
_entity_poly.pdbx_strand_id
1 'polypeptide(L)'
;MSLATITKNAQSAFEQYISFTNQQRAAFLEAIATNIESLGDALIDTASQETHLPAARLQGERGRTCYQLRMYAAMLLKGDYVDATIETAVPSKTPPKPDIRSMFQPMGPVVVFGASNFPFAYSTAGGDTASALAVGCPVIVKAHPAHIKTSTLVASAIQKAIADCKMPQYVFQHVSATEISMNEIDLGKALVQDEAIAAVGFTGSRVGGRALLDYATARKNPIPVFAEMGSVNPVILLEDIIATQAESIATQYAGSITLGVGQFCTNPGILIGIQSKALNDFAHHLANAMKAYTPASMLHAGIQAAYLKNSTAAMEQKGVCLYTDKNPDAENAYPVLATVDGASFLANPLLSEEVFGPYSILVQCKDMNELKTVWTSLHGQI
;
A
#
# COMPACT_ATOMS: atom_id res chain seq x y z
N MET A 1 24.90 7.06 11.90
CA MET A 1 24.21 8.17 12.64
C MET A 1 23.30 7.54 13.68
N SER A 2 23.14 8.10 14.89
CA SER A 2 22.19 7.51 15.86
C SER A 2 20.75 7.86 15.51
N LEU A 3 19.78 7.05 15.94
CA LEU A 3 18.36 7.32 15.72
C LEU A 3 17.93 8.67 16.30
N ALA A 4 18.35 8.96 17.53
CA ALA A 4 18.07 10.24 18.19
C ALA A 4 18.62 11.46 17.42
N THR A 5 19.73 11.31 16.69
CA THR A 5 20.24 12.36 15.81
C THR A 5 19.35 12.54 14.59
N ILE A 6 18.85 11.45 14.00
CA ILE A 6 17.98 11.47 12.82
C ILE A 6 16.66 12.17 13.14
N THR A 7 16.01 11.81 14.24
CA THR A 7 14.72 12.40 14.64
C THR A 7 14.85 13.86 15.06
N LYS A 8 15.93 14.22 15.78
CA LYS A 8 16.26 15.62 16.11
C LYS A 8 16.51 16.46 14.85
N ASN A 9 17.22 15.92 13.86
CA ASN A 9 17.46 16.59 12.59
C ASN A 9 16.16 16.86 11.83
N ALA A 10 15.22 15.89 11.82
CA ALA A 10 13.90 16.08 11.21
C ALA A 10 13.10 17.18 11.91
N GLN A 11 13.14 17.25 13.23
CA GLN A 11 12.49 18.32 13.98
C GLN A 11 13.06 19.69 13.64
N SER A 12 14.40 19.82 13.59
CA SER A 12 15.06 21.07 13.18
C SER A 12 14.75 21.44 11.73
N ALA A 13 14.64 20.45 10.83
CA ALA A 13 14.22 20.70 9.47
C ALA A 13 12.77 21.19 9.39
N PHE A 14 11.87 20.69 10.24
CA PHE A 14 10.48 21.14 10.30
C PHE A 14 10.38 22.62 10.64
N GLU A 15 11.11 23.09 11.65
CA GLU A 15 11.13 24.50 12.06
C GLU A 15 11.54 25.45 10.92
N GLN A 16 12.37 24.97 9.97
CA GLN A 16 12.76 25.72 8.80
C GLN A 16 11.74 25.55 7.66
N TYR A 17 11.33 24.30 7.39
CA TYR A 17 10.53 23.94 6.21
C TYR A 17 9.11 24.53 6.24
N ILE A 18 8.55 24.74 7.42
CA ILE A 18 7.22 25.35 7.59
C ILE A 18 7.15 26.77 7.00
N SER A 19 8.29 27.47 6.87
CA SER A 19 8.34 28.80 6.29
C SER A 19 8.43 28.83 4.76
N PHE A 20 8.63 27.65 4.11
CA PHE A 20 8.72 27.58 2.65
C PHE A 20 7.36 27.77 2.02
N THR A 21 7.32 28.57 0.97
CA THR A 21 6.09 28.86 0.20
C THR A 21 5.61 27.64 -0.59
N ASN A 22 4.34 27.65 -0.98
CA ASN A 22 3.79 26.62 -1.87
C ASN A 22 4.58 26.50 -3.17
N GLN A 23 5.01 27.63 -3.75
CA GLN A 23 5.82 27.64 -4.98
C GLN A 23 7.18 26.95 -4.79
N GLN A 24 7.85 27.19 -3.67
CA GLN A 24 9.13 26.54 -3.38
C GLN A 24 8.95 25.04 -3.16
N ARG A 25 7.92 24.61 -2.43
CA ARG A 25 7.62 23.19 -2.22
C ARG A 25 7.17 22.50 -3.52
N ALA A 26 6.39 23.18 -4.36
CA ALA A 26 6.01 22.67 -5.68
C ALA A 26 7.25 22.46 -6.58
N ALA A 27 8.15 23.44 -6.65
CA ALA A 27 9.40 23.33 -7.40
C ALA A 27 10.29 22.18 -6.88
N PHE A 28 10.31 21.94 -5.56
CA PHE A 28 11.02 20.81 -4.97
C PHE A 28 10.44 19.45 -5.38
N LEU A 29 9.12 19.29 -5.39
CA LEU A 29 8.47 18.05 -5.84
C LEU A 29 8.70 17.78 -7.33
N GLU A 30 8.66 18.81 -8.16
CA GLU A 30 9.02 18.73 -9.58
C GLU A 30 10.48 18.30 -9.80
N ALA A 31 11.41 18.86 -9.01
CA ALA A 31 12.82 18.50 -9.06
C ALA A 31 13.03 17.03 -8.64
N ILE A 32 12.31 16.54 -7.62
CA ILE A 32 12.34 15.13 -7.22
C ILE A 32 11.91 14.24 -8.39
N ALA A 33 10.76 14.55 -9.03
CA ALA A 33 10.25 13.76 -10.16
C ALA A 33 11.27 13.73 -11.32
N THR A 34 11.82 14.86 -11.68
CA THR A 34 12.83 15.00 -12.75
C THR A 34 14.10 14.23 -12.43
N ASN A 35 14.58 14.27 -11.19
CA ASN A 35 15.77 13.53 -10.77
C ASN A 35 15.53 12.02 -10.77
N ILE A 36 14.35 11.54 -10.39
CA ILE A 36 13.99 10.11 -10.47
C ILE A 36 13.95 9.64 -11.92
N GLU A 37 13.36 10.43 -12.83
CA GLU A 37 13.35 10.11 -14.27
C GLU A 37 14.78 10.05 -14.83
N SER A 38 15.65 10.96 -14.39
CA SER A 38 17.05 11.02 -14.81
C SER A 38 17.90 9.83 -14.40
N LEU A 39 17.46 9.00 -13.44
CA LEU A 39 18.13 7.74 -13.10
C LEU A 39 18.03 6.71 -14.24
N GLY A 40 17.11 6.89 -15.18
CA GLY A 40 17.01 6.08 -16.40
C GLY A 40 16.81 4.59 -16.15
N ASP A 41 17.45 3.78 -16.97
CA ASP A 41 17.33 2.32 -16.93
C ASP A 41 18.04 1.70 -15.73
N ALA A 42 19.09 2.35 -15.21
CA ALA A 42 19.82 1.86 -14.03
C ALA A 42 18.90 1.68 -12.81
N LEU A 43 17.89 2.55 -12.63
CA LEU A 43 16.89 2.40 -11.58
C LEU A 43 15.97 1.20 -11.84
N ILE A 44 15.54 1.01 -13.08
CA ILE A 44 14.66 -0.09 -13.49
C ILE A 44 15.36 -1.44 -13.33
N ASP A 45 16.61 -1.53 -13.81
CA ASP A 45 17.42 -2.76 -13.73
C ASP A 45 17.69 -3.15 -12.27
N THR A 46 18.04 -2.17 -11.42
CA THR A 46 18.25 -2.41 -9.99
C THR A 46 16.97 -2.91 -9.33
N ALA A 47 15.84 -2.27 -9.59
CA ALA A 47 14.56 -2.68 -9.02
C ALA A 47 14.13 -4.07 -9.52
N SER A 48 14.33 -4.38 -10.80
CA SER A 48 14.02 -5.70 -11.36
C SER A 48 14.87 -6.81 -10.72
N GLN A 49 16.15 -6.56 -10.48
CA GLN A 49 17.04 -7.51 -9.81
C GLN A 49 16.65 -7.77 -8.35
N GLU A 50 16.19 -6.75 -7.63
CA GLU A 50 15.82 -6.89 -6.21
C GLU A 50 14.40 -7.45 -6.00
N THR A 51 13.49 -7.27 -6.98
CA THR A 51 12.05 -7.56 -6.79
C THR A 51 11.51 -8.62 -7.75
N HIS A 52 12.29 -9.05 -8.72
CA HIS A 52 11.83 -9.93 -9.82
C HIS A 52 10.67 -9.36 -10.66
N LEU A 53 10.37 -8.07 -10.50
CA LEU A 53 9.29 -7.42 -11.26
C LEU A 53 9.75 -7.12 -12.69
N PRO A 54 8.85 -7.30 -13.70
CA PRO A 54 9.17 -7.00 -15.09
C PRO A 54 9.49 -5.52 -15.30
N ALA A 55 10.50 -5.23 -16.14
CA ALA A 55 10.94 -3.88 -16.45
C ALA A 55 9.80 -2.96 -16.93
N ALA A 56 8.89 -3.46 -17.78
CA ALA A 56 7.75 -2.69 -18.28
C ALA A 56 6.81 -2.23 -17.15
N ARG A 57 6.57 -3.10 -16.15
CA ARG A 57 5.81 -2.74 -14.95
C ARG A 57 6.51 -1.63 -14.15
N LEU A 58 7.82 -1.80 -13.92
CA LEU A 58 8.62 -0.84 -13.17
C LEU A 58 8.70 0.53 -13.89
N GLN A 59 8.79 0.55 -15.21
CA GLN A 59 8.71 1.78 -15.99
C GLN A 59 7.37 2.50 -15.80
N GLY A 60 6.26 1.75 -15.85
CA GLY A 60 4.93 2.29 -15.59
C GLY A 60 4.79 2.81 -14.16
N GLU A 61 5.33 2.09 -13.17
CA GLU A 61 5.30 2.48 -11.76
C GLU A 61 6.15 3.73 -11.48
N ARG A 62 7.34 3.85 -12.10
CA ARG A 62 8.15 5.09 -12.07
C ARG A 62 7.37 6.27 -12.62
N GLY A 63 6.71 6.10 -13.78
CA GLY A 63 5.86 7.13 -14.37
C GLY A 63 4.73 7.57 -13.45
N ARG A 64 4.05 6.62 -12.80
CA ARG A 64 3.01 6.90 -11.80
C ARG A 64 3.56 7.67 -10.60
N THR A 65 4.72 7.30 -10.09
CA THR A 65 5.36 7.98 -8.95
C THR A 65 5.70 9.43 -9.29
N CYS A 66 6.32 9.67 -10.46
CA CYS A 66 6.65 11.02 -10.92
C CYS A 66 5.38 11.85 -11.20
N TYR A 67 4.34 11.23 -11.77
CA TYR A 67 3.05 11.89 -11.96
C TYR A 67 2.44 12.33 -10.62
N GLN A 68 2.48 11.48 -9.59
CA GLN A 68 1.93 11.79 -8.27
C GLN A 68 2.67 12.96 -7.59
N LEU A 69 4.00 13.02 -7.70
CA LEU A 69 4.80 14.17 -7.23
C LEU A 69 4.35 15.47 -7.92
N ARG A 70 4.17 15.45 -9.23
CA ARG A 70 3.69 16.60 -10.02
C ARG A 70 2.24 16.97 -9.70
N MET A 71 1.40 15.99 -9.43
CA MET A 71 0.02 16.22 -8.98
C MET A 71 -0.01 17.00 -7.65
N TYR A 72 0.83 16.63 -6.69
CA TYR A 72 0.95 17.37 -5.43
C TYR A 72 1.57 18.76 -5.65
N ALA A 73 2.53 18.91 -6.56
CA ALA A 73 3.05 20.21 -6.92
C ALA A 73 1.94 21.14 -7.48
N ALA A 74 1.10 20.63 -8.38
CA ALA A 74 -0.05 21.36 -8.92
C ALA A 74 -1.08 21.72 -7.82
N MET A 75 -1.37 20.82 -6.90
CA MET A 75 -2.23 21.06 -5.73
C MET A 75 -1.71 22.22 -4.88
N LEU A 76 -0.39 22.27 -4.63
CA LEU A 76 0.24 23.38 -3.89
C LEU A 76 0.06 24.71 -4.57
N LEU A 77 0.24 24.77 -5.90
CA LEU A 77 0.07 26.00 -6.68
C LEU A 77 -1.38 26.49 -6.73
N LYS A 78 -2.35 25.57 -6.66
CA LYS A 78 -3.77 25.89 -6.54
C LYS A 78 -4.11 26.44 -5.17
N GLY A 79 -3.56 25.87 -4.09
CA GLY A 79 -3.61 26.40 -2.74
C GLY A 79 -4.89 26.10 -1.94
N ASP A 80 -5.87 25.39 -2.50
CA ASP A 80 -7.16 25.11 -1.84
C ASP A 80 -7.10 23.96 -0.79
N TYR A 81 -6.01 23.20 -0.77
CA TYR A 81 -5.83 22.08 0.16
C TYR A 81 -5.80 22.49 1.64
N VAL A 82 -5.55 23.76 1.96
CA VAL A 82 -5.49 24.27 3.33
C VAL A 82 -6.88 24.41 3.99
N ASP A 83 -7.96 24.26 3.23
CA ASP A 83 -9.36 24.36 3.68
C ASP A 83 -9.59 25.61 4.58
N ALA A 84 -9.21 26.76 4.06
CA ALA A 84 -9.26 28.01 4.81
C ALA A 84 -10.71 28.44 5.06
N THR A 85 -11.06 28.63 6.31
CA THR A 85 -12.38 29.14 6.74
C THR A 85 -12.23 30.50 7.42
N ILE A 86 -13.06 31.46 6.98
CA ILE A 86 -13.13 32.81 7.57
C ILE A 86 -14.56 33.04 8.07
N GLU A 87 -14.70 33.18 9.36
CA GLU A 87 -15.95 33.52 10.03
C GLU A 87 -15.85 34.92 10.63
N THR A 88 -16.51 35.87 10.01
CA THR A 88 -16.48 37.28 10.45
C THR A 88 -17.12 37.48 11.83
N ALA A 89 -16.65 38.49 12.57
CA ALA A 89 -17.19 38.86 13.86
C ALA A 89 -18.68 39.25 13.78
N VAL A 90 -19.46 38.83 14.82
CA VAL A 90 -20.85 39.25 15.02
C VAL A 90 -20.98 39.84 16.41
N PRO A 91 -20.69 41.15 16.60
CA PRO A 91 -20.71 41.80 17.91
C PRO A 91 -22.08 41.83 18.59
N SER A 92 -23.15 41.80 17.80
CA SER A 92 -24.54 41.80 18.28
C SER A 92 -25.05 40.46 18.85
N LYS A 93 -24.27 39.37 18.68
CA LYS A 93 -24.60 38.04 19.22
C LYS A 93 -24.37 38.01 20.72
N THR A 94 -25.10 37.19 21.46
CA THR A 94 -24.88 36.96 22.90
C THR A 94 -24.50 35.49 23.15
N PRO A 95 -23.25 35.16 23.58
CA PRO A 95 -22.11 36.07 23.68
C PRO A 95 -21.63 36.57 22.31
N PRO A 96 -20.91 37.70 22.20
CA PRO A 96 -20.39 38.19 20.95
C PRO A 96 -19.47 37.17 20.27
N LYS A 97 -19.66 36.99 18.94
CA LYS A 97 -18.80 36.08 18.14
C LYS A 97 -17.57 36.86 17.67
N PRO A 98 -16.36 36.41 17.97
CA PRO A 98 -15.14 37.01 17.42
C PRO A 98 -14.94 36.68 15.93
N ASP A 99 -14.02 37.38 15.26
CA ASP A 99 -13.49 36.97 13.95
C ASP A 99 -12.64 35.70 14.16
N ILE A 100 -12.99 34.63 13.47
CA ILE A 100 -12.31 33.34 13.54
C ILE A 100 -11.78 32.98 12.18
N ARG A 101 -10.52 32.59 12.11
CA ARG A 101 -9.87 32.12 10.88
C ARG A 101 -9.16 30.81 11.18
N SER A 102 -9.45 29.79 10.39
CA SER A 102 -8.83 28.46 10.52
C SER A 102 -8.32 27.95 9.18
N MET A 103 -7.27 27.16 9.21
CA MET A 103 -6.75 26.43 8.07
C MET A 103 -5.90 25.26 8.55
N PHE A 104 -5.72 24.24 7.70
CA PHE A 104 -4.80 23.16 8.00
C PHE A 104 -3.34 23.65 8.08
N GLN A 105 -2.60 23.04 8.99
CA GLN A 105 -1.18 23.29 9.22
C GLN A 105 -0.41 21.98 9.14
N PRO A 106 0.89 21.98 8.74
CA PRO A 106 1.72 20.79 8.79
C PRO A 106 1.86 20.28 10.22
N MET A 107 1.84 18.96 10.38
CA MET A 107 1.83 18.30 11.70
C MET A 107 3.21 18.21 12.35
N GLY A 108 4.27 18.10 11.57
CA GLY A 108 5.63 17.81 12.02
C GLY A 108 6.28 16.69 11.21
N PRO A 109 7.41 16.13 11.68
CA PRO A 109 8.10 15.03 11.01
C PRO A 109 7.24 13.78 10.90
N VAL A 110 7.24 13.15 9.71
CA VAL A 110 6.49 11.94 9.39
C VAL A 110 7.47 10.79 9.14
N VAL A 111 7.19 9.63 9.73
CA VAL A 111 7.90 8.39 9.37
C VAL A 111 7.09 7.63 8.32
N VAL A 112 7.74 7.20 7.24
CA VAL A 112 7.13 6.44 6.16
C VAL A 112 7.76 5.05 6.06
N PHE A 113 6.91 4.03 6.04
CA PHE A 113 7.29 2.63 5.84
C PHE A 113 6.79 2.18 4.47
N GLY A 114 7.73 1.92 3.55
CA GLY A 114 7.39 1.53 2.19
C GLY A 114 6.98 0.07 2.05
N ALA A 115 6.14 -0.22 1.05
CA ALA A 115 5.72 -1.56 0.67
C ALA A 115 6.79 -2.30 -0.15
N SER A 116 6.79 -3.63 -0.11
CA SER A 116 7.71 -4.47 -0.90
C SER A 116 7.31 -4.57 -2.38
N ASN A 117 6.01 -4.62 -2.66
CA ASN A 117 5.45 -4.92 -3.98
C ASN A 117 5.32 -3.70 -4.91
N PHE A 118 5.57 -2.51 -4.40
CA PHE A 118 5.61 -1.25 -5.16
C PHE A 118 6.86 -0.44 -4.76
N PRO A 119 8.04 -0.78 -5.32
CA PRO A 119 9.32 -0.20 -4.91
C PRO A 119 9.45 1.30 -5.20
N PHE A 120 8.57 1.89 -5.99
CA PHE A 120 8.54 3.33 -6.29
C PHE A 120 7.29 4.01 -5.73
N ALA A 121 6.08 3.56 -6.14
CA ALA A 121 4.82 4.27 -5.91
C ALA A 121 4.35 4.25 -4.44
N TYR A 122 4.72 3.21 -3.68
CA TYR A 122 4.41 3.07 -2.27
C TYR A 122 5.66 2.84 -1.42
N SER A 123 6.77 3.46 -1.82
CA SER A 123 8.05 3.38 -1.11
C SER A 123 8.68 4.78 -0.97
N THR A 124 9.97 4.91 -1.22
CA THR A 124 10.84 6.04 -0.86
C THR A 124 10.33 7.41 -1.31
N ALA A 125 9.84 7.54 -2.54
CA ALA A 125 9.24 8.77 -3.08
C ALA A 125 7.74 8.61 -3.38
N GLY A 126 7.12 7.58 -2.81
CA GLY A 126 5.71 7.29 -3.04
C GLY A 126 4.76 8.28 -2.41
N GLY A 127 3.46 7.93 -2.46
CA GLY A 127 2.35 8.79 -2.05
C GLY A 127 2.50 9.41 -0.67
N ASP A 128 2.90 8.62 0.34
CA ASP A 128 3.05 9.09 1.71
C ASP A 128 4.18 10.13 1.84
N THR A 129 5.34 9.87 1.20
CA THR A 129 6.46 10.81 1.17
C THR A 129 6.10 12.08 0.40
N ALA A 130 5.48 11.93 -0.77
CA ALA A 130 5.13 13.06 -1.63
C ALA A 130 4.10 13.98 -0.96
N SER A 131 3.05 13.41 -0.35
CA SER A 131 2.00 14.16 0.34
C SER A 131 2.54 14.88 1.59
N ALA A 132 3.36 14.20 2.41
CA ALA A 132 3.95 14.80 3.59
C ALA A 132 4.89 15.98 3.24
N LEU A 133 5.79 15.79 2.26
CA LEU A 133 6.67 16.88 1.78
C LEU A 133 5.85 18.03 1.17
N ALA A 134 4.79 17.74 0.43
CA ALA A 134 3.92 18.77 -0.15
C ALA A 134 3.40 19.73 0.92
N VAL A 135 2.85 19.21 2.00
CA VAL A 135 2.20 20.04 3.03
C VAL A 135 3.16 20.65 4.05
N GLY A 136 4.47 20.41 3.92
CA GLY A 136 5.48 21.03 4.78
C GLY A 136 5.96 20.15 5.95
N CYS A 137 5.74 18.84 5.87
CA CYS A 137 6.22 17.86 6.85
C CYS A 137 7.53 17.23 6.36
N PRO A 138 8.63 17.29 7.13
CA PRO A 138 9.83 16.49 6.87
C PRO A 138 9.53 15.00 6.96
N VAL A 139 10.26 14.20 6.17
CA VAL A 139 10.02 12.77 6.08
C VAL A 139 11.28 11.96 6.44
N ILE A 140 11.10 10.94 7.27
CA ILE A 140 12.06 9.88 7.50
C ILE A 140 11.50 8.60 6.86
N VAL A 141 12.11 8.15 5.77
CA VAL A 141 11.74 6.87 5.16
C VAL A 141 12.56 5.74 5.78
N LYS A 142 11.87 4.78 6.36
CA LYS A 142 12.47 3.49 6.74
C LYS A 142 12.44 2.59 5.49
N ALA A 143 13.62 2.31 4.93
CA ALA A 143 13.78 1.47 3.74
C ALA A 143 13.18 0.07 3.93
N HIS A 144 12.54 -0.45 2.89
CA HIS A 144 12.09 -1.84 2.88
C HIS A 144 13.27 -2.78 2.60
N PRO A 145 13.48 -3.86 3.38
CA PRO A 145 14.66 -4.72 3.23
C PRO A 145 14.71 -5.47 1.88
N ALA A 146 13.59 -5.66 1.20
CA ALA A 146 13.53 -6.38 -0.07
C ALA A 146 14.09 -5.59 -1.27
N HIS A 147 14.24 -4.27 -1.17
CA HIS A 147 14.72 -3.43 -2.28
C HIS A 147 15.53 -2.20 -1.81
N ILE A 148 16.52 -2.45 -0.95
CA ILE A 148 17.35 -1.39 -0.33
C ILE A 148 18.13 -0.58 -1.37
N LYS A 149 18.72 -1.22 -2.39
CA LYS A 149 19.48 -0.52 -3.43
C LYS A 149 18.60 0.41 -4.25
N THR A 150 17.43 -0.08 -4.65
CA THR A 150 16.41 0.73 -5.34
C THR A 150 16.00 1.93 -4.48
N SER A 151 15.69 1.71 -3.21
CA SER A 151 15.33 2.73 -2.25
C SER A 151 16.44 3.79 -2.08
N THR A 152 17.72 3.36 -2.05
CA THR A 152 18.89 4.24 -1.96
C THR A 152 19.05 5.10 -3.21
N LEU A 153 18.84 4.55 -4.40
CA LEU A 153 18.87 5.32 -5.65
C LEU A 153 17.81 6.41 -5.68
N VAL A 154 16.57 6.07 -5.29
CA VAL A 154 15.49 7.06 -5.20
C VAL A 154 15.80 8.11 -4.13
N ALA A 155 16.32 7.70 -2.97
CA ALA A 155 16.75 8.64 -1.93
C ALA A 155 17.84 9.61 -2.43
N SER A 156 18.80 9.15 -3.25
CA SER A 156 19.83 10.01 -3.84
C SER A 156 19.23 11.07 -4.77
N ALA A 157 18.18 10.73 -5.52
CA ALA A 157 17.45 11.67 -6.38
C ALA A 157 16.74 12.75 -5.55
N ILE A 158 16.16 12.39 -4.39
CA ILE A 158 15.57 13.35 -3.46
C ILE A 158 16.65 14.24 -2.83
N GLN A 159 17.79 13.67 -2.41
CA GLN A 159 18.89 14.45 -1.85
C GLN A 159 19.46 15.47 -2.86
N LYS A 160 19.53 15.08 -4.13
CA LYS A 160 19.92 16.01 -5.21
C LYS A 160 18.89 17.16 -5.32
N ALA A 161 17.60 16.86 -5.28
CA ALA A 161 16.55 17.90 -5.33
C ALA A 161 16.61 18.84 -4.11
N ILE A 162 16.94 18.34 -2.91
CA ILE A 162 17.18 19.15 -1.71
C ILE A 162 18.27 20.20 -1.97
N ALA A 163 19.39 19.76 -2.54
CA ALA A 163 20.51 20.65 -2.85
C ALA A 163 20.15 21.66 -3.95
N ASP A 164 19.56 21.20 -5.05
CA ASP A 164 19.19 22.04 -6.20
C ASP A 164 18.15 23.13 -5.82
N CYS A 165 17.19 22.79 -4.97
CA CYS A 165 16.13 23.71 -4.52
C CYS A 165 16.45 24.44 -3.22
N LYS A 166 17.63 24.23 -2.62
CA LYS A 166 18.08 24.83 -1.36
C LYS A 166 17.08 24.55 -0.20
N MET A 167 16.54 23.34 -0.15
CA MET A 167 15.67 22.91 0.93
C MET A 167 16.47 22.64 2.23
N PRO A 168 15.83 22.62 3.41
CA PRO A 168 16.51 22.23 4.63
C PRO A 168 17.15 20.84 4.48
N GLN A 169 18.42 20.69 4.89
CA GLN A 169 19.22 19.49 4.66
C GLN A 169 18.54 18.19 5.09
N TYR A 170 17.78 18.22 6.17
CA TYR A 170 17.14 17.03 6.75
C TYR A 170 15.62 17.00 6.55
N VAL A 171 15.10 17.73 5.54
CA VAL A 171 13.68 17.67 5.18
C VAL A 171 13.27 16.29 4.68
N PHE A 172 14.23 15.51 4.19
CA PHE A 172 14.08 14.10 3.86
C PHE A 172 15.30 13.32 4.38
N GLN A 173 15.05 12.21 5.07
CA GLN A 173 16.09 11.28 5.52
C GLN A 173 15.68 9.85 5.15
N HIS A 174 16.66 9.04 4.80
CA HIS A 174 16.49 7.64 4.46
C HIS A 174 17.29 6.80 5.45
N VAL A 175 16.66 5.78 6.03
CA VAL A 175 17.27 4.91 7.02
C VAL A 175 16.98 3.44 6.76
N SER A 176 17.95 2.59 7.03
CA SER A 176 17.79 1.14 7.01
C SER A 176 18.21 0.52 8.33
N ALA A 177 17.70 -0.66 8.63
CA ALA A 177 18.03 -1.39 9.84
C ALA A 177 19.53 -1.70 9.93
N THR A 178 20.17 -2.01 8.78
CA THR A 178 21.61 -2.27 8.69
C THR A 178 22.44 -1.03 9.04
N GLU A 179 22.09 0.14 8.51
CA GLU A 179 22.82 1.38 8.76
C GLU A 179 22.71 1.84 10.22
N ILE A 180 21.58 1.56 10.88
CA ILE A 180 21.35 1.92 12.29
C ILE A 180 21.84 0.82 13.24
N SER A 181 22.23 -0.36 12.71
CA SER A 181 22.63 -1.54 13.50
C SER A 181 21.51 -2.02 14.47
N MET A 182 20.28 -2.02 13.98
CA MET A 182 19.08 -2.53 14.67
C MET A 182 18.41 -3.60 13.82
N ASN A 183 17.55 -4.42 14.40
CA ASN A 183 16.64 -5.24 13.59
C ASN A 183 15.45 -4.40 13.07
N GLU A 184 14.75 -4.93 12.07
CA GLU A 184 13.65 -4.23 11.36
C GLU A 184 12.49 -3.82 12.29
N ILE A 185 12.15 -4.68 13.25
CA ILE A 185 11.03 -4.48 14.19
C ILE A 185 11.40 -3.40 15.21
N ASP A 186 12.59 -3.50 15.80
CA ASP A 186 13.05 -2.55 16.82
C ASP A 186 13.27 -1.16 16.23
N LEU A 187 13.82 -1.05 15.02
CA LEU A 187 13.93 0.22 14.32
C LEU A 187 12.55 0.83 14.05
N GLY A 188 11.60 0.03 13.56
CA GLY A 188 10.23 0.49 13.32
C GLY A 188 9.57 1.00 14.58
N LYS A 189 9.65 0.23 15.67
CA LYS A 189 9.11 0.62 16.98
C LYS A 189 9.76 1.90 17.52
N ALA A 190 11.08 1.98 17.47
CA ALA A 190 11.82 3.11 18.01
C ALA A 190 11.52 4.40 17.23
N LEU A 191 11.40 4.34 15.89
CA LEU A 191 10.97 5.47 15.07
C LEU A 191 9.58 5.97 15.47
N VAL A 192 8.58 5.06 15.55
CA VAL A 192 7.21 5.45 15.91
C VAL A 192 7.09 5.99 17.31
N GLN A 193 7.88 5.49 18.26
CA GLN A 193 7.84 5.91 19.66
C GLN A 193 8.65 7.19 19.95
N ASP A 194 9.46 7.68 19.01
CA ASP A 194 10.24 8.91 19.22
C ASP A 194 9.33 10.13 19.27
N GLU A 195 9.54 11.01 20.29
CA GLU A 195 8.68 12.16 20.56
C GLU A 195 8.67 13.21 19.43
N ALA A 196 9.73 13.28 18.62
CA ALA A 196 9.81 14.20 17.49
C ALA A 196 8.90 13.81 16.32
N ILE A 197 8.41 12.57 16.27
CA ILE A 197 7.55 12.08 15.18
C ILE A 197 6.10 12.48 15.43
N ALA A 198 5.47 13.08 14.41
CA ALA A 198 4.11 13.60 14.47
C ALA A 198 3.07 12.69 13.78
N ALA A 199 3.49 11.85 12.82
CA ALA A 199 2.61 10.91 12.15
C ALA A 199 3.40 9.75 11.52
N VAL A 200 2.68 8.70 11.15
CA VAL A 200 3.21 7.52 10.46
C VAL A 200 2.41 7.25 9.19
N GLY A 201 3.11 7.06 8.06
CA GLY A 201 2.56 6.49 6.83
C GLY A 201 3.04 5.05 6.65
N PHE A 202 2.16 4.13 6.32
CA PHE A 202 2.48 2.72 6.16
C PHE A 202 1.66 2.08 5.05
N THR A 203 2.31 1.30 4.21
CA THR A 203 1.65 0.37 3.28
C THR A 203 2.26 -1.02 3.46
N GLY A 204 1.43 -2.02 3.74
CA GLY A 204 1.91 -3.38 3.95
C GLY A 204 0.91 -4.32 4.62
N SER A 205 1.41 -5.34 5.33
CA SER A 205 0.56 -6.34 5.97
C SER A 205 -0.26 -5.80 7.15
N ARG A 206 -1.44 -6.39 7.39
CA ARG A 206 -2.28 -6.10 8.56
C ARG A 206 -1.52 -6.21 9.89
N VAL A 207 -0.66 -7.23 10.01
CA VAL A 207 0.16 -7.43 11.21
C VAL A 207 1.11 -6.25 11.43
N GLY A 208 1.78 -5.80 10.37
CA GLY A 208 2.71 -4.65 10.44
C GLY A 208 1.98 -3.35 10.78
N GLY A 209 0.91 -3.03 10.05
CA GLY A 209 0.13 -1.81 10.29
C GLY A 209 -0.48 -1.76 11.68
N ARG A 210 -1.00 -2.89 12.18
CA ARG A 210 -1.54 -3.01 13.53
C ARG A 210 -0.47 -2.78 14.59
N ALA A 211 0.72 -3.37 14.42
CA ALA A 211 1.83 -3.17 15.35
C ALA A 211 2.26 -1.70 15.44
N LEU A 212 2.34 -1.00 14.29
CA LEU A 212 2.68 0.44 14.25
C LEU A 212 1.59 1.28 14.94
N LEU A 213 0.32 0.96 14.74
CA LEU A 213 -0.80 1.62 15.41
C LEU A 213 -0.72 1.43 16.94
N ASP A 214 -0.42 0.22 17.39
CA ASP A 214 -0.29 -0.09 18.83
C ASP A 214 0.90 0.66 19.44
N TYR A 215 2.04 0.77 18.74
CA TYR A 215 3.17 1.58 19.18
C TYR A 215 2.84 3.07 19.25
N ALA A 216 2.11 3.60 18.26
CA ALA A 216 1.72 5.00 18.20
C ALA A 216 0.72 5.38 19.30
N THR A 217 -0.25 4.49 19.57
CA THR A 217 -1.27 4.70 20.61
C THR A 217 -0.70 4.58 22.03
N ALA A 218 0.33 3.75 22.23
CA ALA A 218 0.98 3.55 23.51
C ALA A 218 1.90 4.72 23.93
N ARG A 219 2.10 5.72 23.07
CA ARG A 219 2.88 6.92 23.39
C ARG A 219 2.17 7.77 24.45
N LYS A 220 2.94 8.54 25.22
CA LYS A 220 2.39 9.58 26.12
C LYS A 220 1.49 10.57 25.38
N ASN A 221 1.90 10.97 24.19
CA ASN A 221 1.12 11.75 23.23
C ASN A 221 0.89 10.88 21.99
N PRO A 222 -0.29 10.24 21.83
CA PRO A 222 -0.60 9.43 20.65
C PRO A 222 -0.50 10.24 19.37
N ILE A 223 -0.10 9.57 18.29
CA ILE A 223 0.00 10.14 16.94
C ILE A 223 -0.83 9.35 15.96
N PRO A 224 -1.31 9.98 14.87
CA PRO A 224 -2.03 9.27 13.82
C PRO A 224 -1.12 8.32 13.04
N VAL A 225 -1.71 7.19 12.63
CA VAL A 225 -1.11 6.21 11.73
C VAL A 225 -2.02 6.07 10.52
N PHE A 226 -1.52 6.44 9.36
CA PHE A 226 -2.17 6.27 8.07
C PHE A 226 -1.65 4.97 7.47
N ALA A 227 -2.40 3.88 7.67
CA ALA A 227 -1.96 2.54 7.28
C ALA A 227 -2.89 1.94 6.24
N GLU A 228 -2.36 1.71 5.04
CA GLU A 228 -2.99 0.86 4.04
C GLU A 228 -2.50 -0.57 4.23
N MET A 229 -3.42 -1.46 4.54
CA MET A 229 -3.12 -2.86 4.89
C MET A 229 -3.67 -3.82 3.83
N GLY A 230 -3.64 -5.13 4.12
CA GLY A 230 -4.14 -6.17 3.23
C GLY A 230 -5.63 -6.05 2.92
N SER A 231 -6.03 -6.58 1.76
CA SER A 231 -7.40 -6.60 1.26
C SER A 231 -7.73 -7.92 0.58
N VAL A 232 -8.99 -8.34 0.61
CA VAL A 232 -9.48 -9.51 -0.13
C VAL A 232 -10.33 -9.15 -1.34
N ASN A 233 -10.67 -7.89 -1.53
CA ASN A 233 -11.41 -7.32 -2.67
C ASN A 233 -12.55 -8.22 -3.15
N PRO A 234 -13.59 -8.42 -2.36
CA PRO A 234 -14.64 -9.37 -2.68
C PRO A 234 -15.44 -8.91 -3.89
N VAL A 235 -15.72 -9.85 -4.79
CA VAL A 235 -16.46 -9.60 -6.02
C VAL A 235 -17.74 -10.42 -6.04
N ILE A 236 -18.88 -9.77 -6.27
CA ILE A 236 -20.17 -10.42 -6.42
C ILE A 236 -20.39 -10.75 -7.90
N LEU A 237 -20.58 -12.04 -8.20
CA LEU A 237 -20.87 -12.56 -9.51
C LEU A 237 -22.40 -12.70 -9.68
N LEU A 238 -22.99 -11.83 -10.51
CA LEU A 238 -24.42 -11.87 -10.81
C LEU A 238 -24.71 -12.91 -11.90
N GLU A 239 -25.76 -13.71 -11.71
CA GLU A 239 -26.07 -14.86 -12.59
C GLU A 239 -26.30 -14.45 -14.04
N ASP A 240 -27.05 -13.37 -14.28
CA ASP A 240 -27.40 -12.90 -15.63
C ASP A 240 -26.16 -12.66 -16.51
N ILE A 241 -25.11 -12.07 -15.91
CA ILE A 241 -23.90 -11.74 -16.66
C ILE A 241 -23.02 -12.98 -16.87
N ILE A 242 -22.84 -13.82 -15.85
CA ILE A 242 -22.03 -15.05 -15.98
C ILE A 242 -22.73 -16.11 -16.82
N ALA A 243 -24.05 -16.13 -16.91
CA ALA A 243 -24.79 -17.03 -17.79
C ALA A 243 -24.49 -16.78 -19.28
N THR A 244 -24.15 -15.56 -19.65
CA THR A 244 -23.93 -15.16 -21.06
C THR A 244 -22.47 -14.91 -21.40
N GLN A 245 -21.61 -14.60 -20.42
CA GLN A 245 -20.23 -14.15 -20.62
C GLN A 245 -19.21 -14.89 -19.73
N ALA A 246 -19.53 -16.10 -19.23
CA ALA A 246 -18.72 -16.84 -18.26
C ALA A 246 -17.23 -16.93 -18.67
N GLU A 247 -16.93 -17.34 -19.90
CA GLU A 247 -15.56 -17.54 -20.38
C GLU A 247 -14.78 -16.21 -20.47
N SER A 248 -15.39 -15.16 -21.01
CA SER A 248 -14.76 -13.84 -21.15
C SER A 248 -14.43 -13.23 -19.78
N ILE A 249 -15.39 -13.29 -18.86
CA ILE A 249 -15.22 -12.76 -17.51
C ILE A 249 -14.19 -13.59 -16.74
N ALA A 250 -14.24 -14.92 -16.84
CA ALA A 250 -13.28 -15.82 -16.22
C ALA A 250 -11.84 -15.54 -16.69
N THR A 251 -11.65 -15.30 -17.99
CA THR A 251 -10.33 -14.93 -18.55
C THR A 251 -9.82 -13.61 -17.97
N GLN A 252 -10.68 -12.60 -17.85
CA GLN A 252 -10.30 -11.31 -17.24
C GLN A 252 -9.93 -11.47 -15.77
N TYR A 253 -10.71 -12.25 -14.99
CA TYR A 253 -10.40 -12.53 -13.60
C TYR A 253 -9.13 -13.35 -13.43
N ALA A 254 -8.88 -14.35 -14.28
CA ALA A 254 -7.62 -15.07 -14.25
C ALA A 254 -6.43 -14.12 -14.44
N GLY A 255 -6.51 -13.21 -15.41
CA GLY A 255 -5.52 -12.16 -15.61
C GLY A 255 -5.32 -11.26 -14.40
N SER A 256 -6.41 -10.87 -13.72
CA SER A 256 -6.34 -10.05 -12.51
C SER A 256 -5.72 -10.82 -11.33
N ILE A 257 -6.17 -12.06 -11.06
CA ILE A 257 -5.68 -12.89 -9.96
C ILE A 257 -4.19 -13.24 -10.13
N THR A 258 -3.71 -13.40 -11.34
CA THR A 258 -2.33 -13.81 -11.63
C THR A 258 -1.39 -12.64 -11.92
N LEU A 259 -1.90 -11.41 -12.03
CA LEU A 259 -1.11 -10.23 -12.34
C LEU A 259 0.02 -10.04 -11.32
N GLY A 260 1.27 -9.98 -11.80
CA GLY A 260 2.44 -9.85 -10.93
C GLY A 260 2.52 -10.95 -9.87
N VAL A 261 2.17 -12.18 -10.26
CA VAL A 261 2.09 -13.34 -9.34
C VAL A 261 1.07 -13.11 -8.20
N GLY A 262 -0.02 -12.40 -8.49
CA GLY A 262 -1.06 -12.07 -7.52
C GLY A 262 -0.64 -11.14 -6.38
N GLN A 263 0.54 -10.51 -6.47
CA GLN A 263 1.10 -9.68 -5.41
C GLN A 263 0.62 -8.22 -5.47
N PHE A 264 -0.70 -8.05 -5.51
CA PHE A 264 -1.37 -6.75 -5.51
C PHE A 264 -2.36 -6.65 -4.36
N CYS A 265 -2.42 -5.50 -3.71
CA CYS A 265 -3.46 -5.18 -2.73
C CYS A 265 -4.87 -5.19 -3.33
N THR A 266 -4.98 -5.08 -4.66
CA THR A 266 -6.23 -5.12 -5.43
C THR A 266 -6.57 -6.51 -5.98
N ASN A 267 -5.83 -7.57 -5.61
CA ASN A 267 -6.13 -8.94 -6.05
C ASN A 267 -7.56 -9.36 -5.60
N PRO A 268 -8.42 -9.87 -6.51
CA PRO A 268 -9.74 -10.37 -6.15
C PRO A 268 -9.63 -11.73 -5.43
N GLY A 269 -9.39 -11.68 -4.12
CA GLY A 269 -9.16 -12.86 -3.28
C GLY A 269 -10.43 -13.65 -2.96
N ILE A 270 -11.62 -13.02 -3.02
CA ILE A 270 -12.91 -13.66 -2.74
C ILE A 270 -13.89 -13.37 -3.87
N LEU A 271 -14.43 -14.43 -4.47
CA LEU A 271 -15.54 -14.35 -5.42
C LEU A 271 -16.79 -14.91 -4.75
N ILE A 272 -17.94 -14.26 -4.90
CA ILE A 272 -19.19 -14.63 -4.23
C ILE A 272 -20.29 -14.75 -5.28
N GLY A 273 -20.96 -15.90 -5.35
CA GLY A 273 -22.09 -16.08 -6.28
C GLY A 273 -23.15 -17.01 -5.71
N ILE A 274 -24.36 -16.93 -6.27
CA ILE A 274 -25.45 -17.88 -5.96
C ILE A 274 -25.21 -19.16 -6.73
N GLN A 275 -25.29 -20.29 -6.04
CA GLN A 275 -25.09 -21.61 -6.63
C GLN A 275 -26.01 -21.83 -7.83
N SER A 276 -25.44 -22.04 -9.00
CA SER A 276 -26.12 -22.26 -10.27
C SER A 276 -25.21 -22.99 -11.26
N LYS A 277 -25.78 -23.46 -12.36
CA LYS A 277 -25.00 -24.03 -13.47
C LYS A 277 -24.03 -22.98 -14.03
N ALA A 278 -24.48 -21.74 -14.19
CA ALA A 278 -23.66 -20.65 -14.72
C ALA A 278 -22.44 -20.35 -13.83
N LEU A 279 -22.61 -20.38 -12.51
CA LEU A 279 -21.50 -20.19 -11.56
C LEU A 279 -20.50 -21.34 -11.64
N ASN A 280 -20.95 -22.57 -11.79
CA ASN A 280 -20.07 -23.73 -11.95
C ASN A 280 -19.31 -23.67 -13.29
N ASP A 281 -19.99 -23.33 -14.39
CA ASP A 281 -19.36 -23.16 -15.70
C ASP A 281 -18.29 -22.03 -15.63
N PHE A 282 -18.60 -20.89 -15.01
CA PHE A 282 -17.65 -19.82 -14.76
C PHE A 282 -16.41 -20.31 -13.97
N ALA A 283 -16.61 -21.06 -12.88
CA ALA A 283 -15.52 -21.59 -12.07
C ALA A 283 -14.59 -22.52 -12.87
N HIS A 284 -15.15 -23.36 -13.76
CA HIS A 284 -14.36 -24.21 -14.64
C HIS A 284 -13.56 -23.38 -15.66
N HIS A 285 -14.16 -22.37 -16.29
CA HIS A 285 -13.45 -21.46 -17.21
C HIS A 285 -12.33 -20.72 -16.49
N LEU A 286 -12.59 -20.22 -15.29
CA LEU A 286 -11.59 -19.51 -14.45
C LEU A 286 -10.43 -20.45 -14.10
N ALA A 287 -10.71 -21.65 -13.62
CA ALA A 287 -9.68 -22.64 -13.31
C ALA A 287 -8.80 -22.98 -14.52
N ASN A 288 -9.41 -23.18 -15.69
CA ASN A 288 -8.68 -23.49 -16.92
C ASN A 288 -7.78 -22.31 -17.34
N ALA A 289 -8.28 -21.07 -17.26
CA ALA A 289 -7.50 -19.89 -17.56
C ALA A 289 -6.34 -19.68 -16.56
N MET A 290 -6.56 -19.96 -15.27
CA MET A 290 -5.51 -19.89 -14.24
C MET A 290 -4.45 -21.00 -14.41
N LYS A 291 -4.83 -22.21 -14.83
CA LYS A 291 -3.88 -23.31 -15.12
C LYS A 291 -2.97 -23.02 -16.31
N ALA A 292 -3.41 -22.18 -17.24
CA ALA A 292 -2.59 -21.74 -18.38
C ALA A 292 -1.52 -20.69 -17.99
N TYR A 293 -1.59 -20.12 -16.79
CA TYR A 293 -0.61 -19.17 -16.32
C TYR A 293 0.71 -19.86 -15.99
N THR A 294 1.82 -19.26 -16.44
CA THR A 294 3.17 -19.74 -16.13
C THR A 294 3.55 -19.36 -14.70
N PRO A 295 3.78 -20.30 -13.79
CA PRO A 295 4.21 -20.02 -12.44
C PRO A 295 5.52 -19.25 -12.42
N ALA A 296 5.66 -18.34 -11.46
CA ALA A 296 6.84 -17.51 -11.35
C ALA A 296 7.23 -17.26 -9.87
N SER A 297 8.48 -16.87 -9.68
CA SER A 297 8.99 -16.51 -8.37
C SER A 297 8.31 -15.25 -7.83
N MET A 298 8.04 -15.24 -6.54
CA MET A 298 7.53 -14.07 -5.85
C MET A 298 8.64 -13.06 -5.54
N LEU A 299 8.28 -11.87 -5.08
CA LEU A 299 9.20 -10.75 -4.81
C LEU A 299 10.38 -11.13 -3.92
N HIS A 300 10.16 -11.92 -2.91
CA HIS A 300 11.21 -12.42 -2.00
C HIS A 300 10.74 -13.66 -1.24
N ALA A 301 11.69 -14.41 -0.68
CA ALA A 301 11.44 -15.67 0.01
C ALA A 301 10.41 -15.58 1.16
N GLY A 302 10.34 -14.44 1.85
CA GLY A 302 9.38 -14.24 2.95
C GLY A 302 7.92 -14.20 2.46
N ILE A 303 7.65 -13.54 1.32
CA ILE A 303 6.31 -13.54 0.70
C ILE A 303 6.00 -14.92 0.16
N GLN A 304 6.96 -15.60 -0.50
CA GLN A 304 6.79 -16.97 -1.00
C GLN A 304 6.38 -17.93 0.14
N ALA A 305 7.11 -17.90 1.25
CA ALA A 305 6.81 -18.73 2.41
C ALA A 305 5.43 -18.41 3.02
N ALA A 306 5.06 -17.13 3.09
CA ALA A 306 3.75 -16.71 3.56
C ALA A 306 2.62 -17.16 2.63
N TYR A 307 2.80 -17.04 1.32
CA TYR A 307 1.84 -17.53 0.34
C TYR A 307 1.60 -19.04 0.47
N LEU A 308 2.68 -19.82 0.49
CA LEU A 308 2.59 -21.29 0.64
C LEU A 308 1.90 -21.67 1.95
N LYS A 309 2.27 -21.05 3.05
CA LYS A 309 1.66 -21.31 4.35
C LYS A 309 0.16 -20.99 4.36
N ASN A 310 -0.21 -19.77 3.91
CA ASN A 310 -1.59 -19.29 4.02
C ASN A 310 -2.51 -19.96 3.00
N SER A 311 -2.05 -20.20 1.76
CA SER A 311 -2.83 -20.94 0.76
C SER A 311 -3.05 -22.40 1.20
N THR A 312 -2.03 -23.08 1.74
CA THR A 312 -2.17 -24.43 2.27
C THR A 312 -3.17 -24.45 3.44
N ALA A 313 -3.03 -23.52 4.39
CA ALA A 313 -3.95 -23.43 5.52
C ALA A 313 -5.41 -23.21 5.06
N ALA A 314 -5.65 -22.38 4.04
CA ALA A 314 -6.99 -22.18 3.50
C ALA A 314 -7.53 -23.42 2.77
N MET A 315 -6.70 -24.10 1.98
CA MET A 315 -7.08 -25.30 1.22
C MET A 315 -7.42 -26.50 2.13
N GLU A 316 -6.83 -26.60 3.31
CA GLU A 316 -7.03 -27.71 4.25
C GLU A 316 -8.28 -27.52 5.13
N GLN A 317 -8.99 -26.40 4.99
CA GLN A 317 -10.20 -26.17 5.78
C GLN A 317 -11.35 -27.09 5.35
N LYS A 318 -12.16 -27.49 6.34
CA LYS A 318 -13.35 -28.31 6.10
C LYS A 318 -14.32 -27.63 5.13
N GLY A 319 -14.75 -28.37 4.13
CA GLY A 319 -15.70 -27.88 3.10
C GLY A 319 -15.03 -27.19 1.93
N VAL A 320 -13.72 -26.92 1.98
CA VAL A 320 -12.98 -26.37 0.84
C VAL A 320 -12.66 -27.44 -0.18
N CYS A 321 -12.96 -27.18 -1.44
CA CYS A 321 -12.60 -27.99 -2.60
C CYS A 321 -11.74 -27.16 -3.56
N LEU A 322 -10.94 -27.83 -4.42
CA LEU A 322 -10.06 -27.17 -5.38
C LEU A 322 -10.58 -27.35 -6.81
N TYR A 323 -10.51 -26.27 -7.59
CA TYR A 323 -10.67 -26.30 -9.05
C TYR A 323 -9.32 -26.35 -9.77
N THR A 324 -8.24 -25.88 -9.15
CA THR A 324 -6.87 -25.99 -9.65
C THR A 324 -6.10 -27.08 -8.92
N ASP A 325 -4.94 -27.46 -9.45
CA ASP A 325 -4.05 -28.43 -8.78
C ASP A 325 -3.33 -27.78 -7.58
N LYS A 326 -2.85 -28.61 -6.65
CA LYS A 326 -1.98 -28.15 -5.57
C LYS A 326 -0.66 -27.70 -6.15
N ASN A 327 -0.04 -26.72 -5.51
CA ASN A 327 1.30 -26.25 -5.87
C ASN A 327 2.31 -27.41 -5.74
N PRO A 328 2.94 -27.86 -6.86
CA PRO A 328 3.89 -28.97 -6.83
C PRO A 328 5.31 -28.54 -6.43
N ASP A 329 5.59 -27.24 -6.36
CA ASP A 329 6.92 -26.65 -6.28
C ASP A 329 6.95 -25.56 -5.19
N ALA A 330 8.01 -25.52 -4.40
CA ALA A 330 8.21 -24.49 -3.37
C ALA A 330 8.90 -23.22 -3.89
N GLU A 331 9.49 -23.26 -5.10
CA GLU A 331 10.25 -22.14 -5.65
C GLU A 331 9.38 -21.14 -6.40
N ASN A 332 8.27 -21.61 -7.00
CA ASN A 332 7.35 -20.78 -7.77
C ASN A 332 5.95 -20.76 -7.15
N ALA A 333 5.24 -19.65 -7.30
CA ALA A 333 3.86 -19.55 -6.88
C ALA A 333 2.92 -20.02 -8.03
N TYR A 334 2.14 -21.02 -7.76
CA TYR A 334 1.11 -21.55 -8.66
C TYR A 334 -0.25 -20.93 -8.34
N PRO A 335 -1.05 -20.59 -9.35
CA PRO A 335 -2.38 -20.07 -9.12
C PRO A 335 -3.30 -21.10 -8.48
N VAL A 336 -4.04 -20.69 -7.46
CA VAL A 336 -4.99 -21.53 -6.72
C VAL A 336 -6.39 -20.94 -6.79
N LEU A 337 -7.35 -21.70 -7.30
CA LEU A 337 -8.78 -21.44 -7.20
C LEU A 337 -9.41 -22.50 -6.28
N ALA A 338 -9.82 -22.05 -5.10
CA ALA A 338 -10.58 -22.85 -4.13
C ALA A 338 -12.08 -22.53 -4.23
N THR A 339 -12.93 -23.40 -3.70
CA THR A 339 -14.37 -23.16 -3.53
C THR A 339 -14.84 -23.67 -2.19
N VAL A 340 -15.89 -23.02 -1.66
CA VAL A 340 -16.54 -23.38 -0.40
C VAL A 340 -18.01 -22.96 -0.46
N ASP A 341 -18.90 -23.66 0.26
CA ASP A 341 -20.28 -23.19 0.44
C ASP A 341 -20.36 -22.00 1.43
N GLY A 342 -21.44 -21.18 1.30
CA GLY A 342 -21.63 -19.98 2.12
C GLY A 342 -21.66 -20.26 3.62
N ALA A 343 -22.27 -21.37 4.05
CA ALA A 343 -22.37 -21.71 5.46
C ALA A 343 -21.00 -22.09 6.07
N SER A 344 -20.21 -22.89 5.36
CA SER A 344 -18.85 -23.27 5.75
C SER A 344 -17.92 -22.05 5.77
N PHE A 345 -18.05 -21.12 4.81
CA PHE A 345 -17.30 -19.85 4.79
C PHE A 345 -17.60 -19.02 6.04
N LEU A 346 -18.88 -18.82 6.37
CA LEU A 346 -19.31 -18.02 7.53
C LEU A 346 -18.89 -18.65 8.87
N ALA A 347 -18.77 -19.99 8.93
CA ALA A 347 -18.34 -20.69 10.11
C ALA A 347 -16.82 -20.64 10.35
N ASN A 348 -16.03 -20.22 9.37
CA ASN A 348 -14.57 -20.26 9.45
C ASN A 348 -13.93 -18.92 9.05
N PRO A 349 -13.61 -18.06 10.04
CA PRO A 349 -12.99 -16.75 9.78
C PRO A 349 -11.67 -16.79 9.01
N LEU A 350 -10.92 -17.92 9.05
CA LEU A 350 -9.66 -18.05 8.32
C LEU A 350 -9.85 -17.92 6.81
N LEU A 351 -11.02 -18.32 6.28
CA LEU A 351 -11.31 -18.24 4.84
C LEU A 351 -11.55 -16.80 4.35
N SER A 352 -11.78 -15.85 5.26
CA SER A 352 -11.87 -14.42 4.95
C SER A 352 -10.55 -13.66 5.07
N GLU A 353 -9.47 -14.32 5.53
CA GLU A 353 -8.15 -13.70 5.63
C GLU A 353 -7.46 -13.64 4.27
N GLU A 354 -6.64 -12.60 4.08
CA GLU A 354 -5.88 -12.41 2.84
C GLU A 354 -4.84 -13.51 2.62
N VAL A 355 -4.84 -14.10 1.43
CA VAL A 355 -3.77 -14.95 0.92
C VAL A 355 -3.03 -14.16 -0.18
N PHE A 356 -1.97 -13.46 0.21
CA PHE A 356 -1.22 -12.57 -0.68
C PHE A 356 -0.43 -13.35 -1.72
N GLY A 357 -0.96 -13.42 -2.95
CA GLY A 357 -0.43 -14.21 -4.06
C GLY A 357 -1.53 -14.59 -5.05
N PRO A 358 -1.27 -15.46 -6.03
CA PRO A 358 -2.23 -15.84 -7.07
C PRO A 358 -3.28 -16.83 -6.54
N TYR A 359 -4.06 -16.39 -5.57
CA TYR A 359 -5.11 -17.16 -4.89
C TYR A 359 -6.46 -16.45 -4.99
N SER A 360 -7.51 -17.25 -5.17
CA SER A 360 -8.89 -16.78 -4.98
C SER A 360 -9.77 -17.92 -4.45
N ILE A 361 -10.77 -17.57 -3.64
CA ILE A 361 -11.79 -18.51 -3.16
C ILE A 361 -13.17 -18.11 -3.69
N LEU A 362 -13.88 -19.07 -4.30
CA LEU A 362 -15.26 -18.90 -4.75
C LEU A 362 -16.22 -19.37 -3.66
N VAL A 363 -16.98 -18.44 -3.09
CA VAL A 363 -18.03 -18.72 -2.10
C VAL A 363 -19.34 -18.95 -2.84
N GLN A 364 -19.87 -20.16 -2.76
CA GLN A 364 -21.12 -20.59 -3.40
C GLN A 364 -22.27 -20.47 -2.41
N CYS A 365 -23.06 -19.41 -2.51
CA CYS A 365 -24.20 -19.15 -1.65
C CYS A 365 -25.45 -19.86 -2.18
N LYS A 366 -26.29 -20.41 -1.29
CA LYS A 366 -27.55 -21.09 -1.67
C LYS A 366 -28.61 -20.14 -2.22
N ASP A 367 -28.62 -18.89 -1.72
CA ASP A 367 -29.59 -17.87 -2.09
C ASP A 367 -29.05 -16.45 -1.82
N MET A 368 -29.84 -15.42 -2.18
CA MET A 368 -29.50 -14.02 -2.02
C MET A 368 -29.36 -13.60 -0.54
N ASN A 369 -30.06 -14.24 0.38
CA ASN A 369 -29.95 -13.91 1.81
C ASN A 369 -28.62 -14.36 2.38
N GLU A 370 -28.18 -15.58 2.01
CA GLU A 370 -26.86 -16.08 2.39
C GLU A 370 -25.75 -15.25 1.76
N LEU A 371 -25.88 -14.86 0.47
CA LEU A 371 -24.94 -13.96 -0.20
C LEU A 371 -24.78 -12.64 0.57
N LYS A 372 -25.88 -11.99 0.94
CA LYS A 372 -25.88 -10.78 1.76
C LYS A 372 -25.21 -11.00 3.11
N THR A 373 -25.44 -12.15 3.75
CA THR A 373 -24.83 -12.49 5.03
C THR A 373 -23.31 -12.65 4.89
N VAL A 374 -22.84 -13.36 3.85
CA VAL A 374 -21.43 -13.49 3.52
C VAL A 374 -20.80 -12.11 3.28
N TRP A 375 -21.43 -11.29 2.43
CA TRP A 375 -20.96 -9.94 2.15
C TRP A 375 -20.82 -9.07 3.40
N THR A 376 -21.82 -9.07 4.26
CA THR A 376 -21.84 -8.25 5.48
C THR A 376 -20.91 -8.78 6.58
N SER A 377 -20.44 -10.03 6.49
CA SER A 377 -19.45 -10.59 7.41
C SER A 377 -18.02 -10.14 7.10
N LEU A 378 -17.77 -9.62 5.89
CA LEU A 378 -16.46 -9.13 5.49
C LEU A 378 -16.16 -7.76 6.10
N HIS A 379 -14.92 -7.55 6.49
CA HIS A 379 -14.43 -6.24 6.94
C HIS A 379 -14.31 -5.26 5.76
N GLY A 380 -14.11 -3.96 6.07
CA GLY A 380 -13.82 -2.95 5.05
C GLY A 380 -12.60 -3.32 4.22
N GLN A 381 -12.65 -2.97 2.93
CA GLN A 381 -11.62 -3.29 1.93
C GLN A 381 -11.09 -2.01 1.31
N ILE A 382 -10.05 -2.12 0.49
CA ILE A 382 -9.46 -1.01 -0.28
C ILE A 382 -10.44 -0.53 -1.35
#